data_f48a241c1f11f1a2c61d616961eb1395
#
_entry.id   f48a241c1f11f1a2c61d616961eb1395
#
_cell.length_a   1.000
_cell.length_b   1.000
_cell.length_c   1.000
_cell.angle_alpha   90.00
_cell.angle_beta   90.00
_cell.angle_gamma   90.00
#
_symmetry.space_group_name_H-M   'P 1'
#
loop_
_entity.id
_entity.type
_entity.pdbx_description
1 polymer ?
#
loop_
_entity_poly.entity_id
_entity_poly.type
_entity_poly.pdbx_seq_one_letter_code
_entity_poly.pdbx_strand_id
1 'polypeptide(L)'
;RDAELADTPYVSSGTKTVEVSTLKDVLSLFFKDSISQPNFLDIDVEGHELEVLKGNDWSKFRFSYILIEQKLQSLASSASSSLTNFLEELGYKPLAHSRLSAIFKHFP
;
A
#
# COMPACT_ATOMS: atom_id res chain seq x y z
N ARG A 1 -18.29 -1.09 -9.07
CA ARG A 1 -17.44 -2.28 -9.02
C ARG A 1 -17.77 -3.29 -10.13
N ASP A 2 -19.06 -3.49 -10.41
CA ASP A 2 -19.44 -4.33 -11.53
C ASP A 2 -18.98 -3.71 -12.86
N ALA A 3 -18.97 -2.39 -12.96
CA ALA A 3 -18.46 -1.70 -14.13
C ALA A 3 -16.97 -1.94 -14.35
N GLU A 4 -16.21 -2.06 -13.27
CA GLU A 4 -14.79 -2.39 -13.36
C GLU A 4 -14.57 -3.80 -13.86
N LEU A 5 -15.43 -4.73 -13.46
CA LEU A 5 -15.35 -6.13 -13.89
C LEU A 5 -15.76 -6.32 -15.34
N ALA A 6 -16.57 -5.40 -15.89
CA ALA A 6 -17.06 -5.52 -17.27
C ALA A 6 -15.92 -5.48 -18.29
N ASP A 7 -14.80 -4.82 -17.96
CA ASP A 7 -13.65 -4.69 -18.86
C ASP A 7 -12.57 -5.75 -18.62
N THR A 8 -12.87 -6.78 -17.83
CA THR A 8 -11.92 -7.83 -17.48
C THR A 8 -12.46 -9.19 -17.90
N PRO A 9 -11.60 -10.22 -17.98
CA PRO A 9 -12.05 -11.58 -18.22
C PRO A 9 -12.78 -12.21 -17.03
N TYR A 10 -12.87 -11.51 -15.92
CA TYR A 10 -13.51 -12.04 -14.72
C TYR A 10 -15.01 -11.85 -14.75
N VAL A 11 -15.70 -12.77 -14.15
CA VAL A 11 -17.17 -12.77 -14.07
C VAL A 11 -17.57 -12.64 -12.61
N SER A 12 -18.53 -11.73 -12.36
CA SER A 12 -19.05 -11.59 -11.01
C SER A 12 -19.86 -12.82 -10.62
N SER A 13 -19.53 -13.46 -9.50
CA SER A 13 -20.23 -14.61 -8.95
C SER A 13 -21.12 -14.25 -7.78
N GLY A 14 -21.29 -12.94 -7.50
CA GLY A 14 -22.10 -12.45 -6.41
C GLY A 14 -21.32 -11.50 -5.52
N THR A 15 -21.89 -11.17 -4.36
CA THR A 15 -21.27 -10.28 -3.40
C THR A 15 -21.05 -10.99 -2.06
N LYS A 16 -20.10 -10.50 -1.33
CA LYS A 16 -19.75 -11.04 -0.01
C LYS A 16 -19.42 -9.88 0.92
N THR A 17 -19.99 -9.92 2.12
CA THR A 17 -19.66 -8.92 3.15
C THR A 17 -18.36 -9.31 3.82
N VAL A 18 -17.43 -8.37 3.89
CA VAL A 18 -16.14 -8.58 4.57
C VAL A 18 -15.89 -7.45 5.56
N GLU A 19 -15.17 -7.78 6.61
CA GLU A 19 -14.76 -6.80 7.60
C GLU A 19 -13.62 -5.95 7.03
N VAL A 20 -13.68 -4.64 7.28
CA VAL A 20 -12.67 -3.69 6.81
C VAL A 20 -11.96 -3.08 8.02
N SER A 21 -10.64 -3.04 7.96
CA SER A 21 -9.81 -2.49 9.03
C SER A 21 -8.71 -1.61 8.45
N THR A 22 -8.16 -0.73 9.27
CA THR A 22 -6.99 0.05 8.89
C THR A 22 -5.72 -0.78 9.06
N LEU A 23 -4.65 -0.37 8.38
CA LEU A 23 -3.35 -1.01 8.55
C LEU A 23 -2.89 -0.92 10.00
N LYS A 24 -3.09 0.22 10.64
CA LYS A 24 -2.77 0.41 12.05
C LYS A 24 -3.44 -0.63 12.94
N ASP A 25 -4.71 -0.88 12.73
CA ASP A 25 -5.46 -1.83 13.56
C ASP A 25 -4.97 -3.26 13.36
N VAL A 26 -4.70 -3.63 12.10
CA VAL A 26 -4.17 -4.95 11.78
C VAL A 26 -2.79 -5.16 12.43
N LEU A 27 -1.90 -4.19 12.27
CA LEU A 27 -0.56 -4.29 12.84
C LEU A 27 -0.59 -4.32 14.36
N SER A 28 -1.53 -3.59 14.98
CA SER A 28 -1.69 -3.60 16.43
C SER A 28 -2.08 -4.96 16.97
N LEU A 29 -2.78 -5.77 16.18
CA LEU A 29 -3.12 -7.14 16.57
C LEU A 29 -1.91 -8.07 16.54
N PHE A 30 -1.02 -7.92 15.55
CA PHE A 30 0.10 -8.83 15.35
C PHE A 30 1.38 -8.40 16.03
N PHE A 31 1.56 -7.12 16.25
CA PHE A 31 2.76 -6.56 16.91
C PHE A 31 2.36 -5.89 18.20
N LYS A 32 1.89 -6.70 19.16
CA LYS A 32 1.39 -6.20 20.44
C LYS A 32 2.49 -5.65 21.34
N ASP A 33 3.69 -6.24 21.27
CA ASP A 33 4.81 -5.72 22.04
C ASP A 33 5.51 -4.63 21.22
N SER A 34 6.19 -3.72 21.92
CA SER A 34 6.85 -2.61 21.28
C SER A 34 8.24 -2.96 20.73
N ILE A 35 8.67 -4.21 20.89
CA ILE A 35 9.99 -4.67 20.47
C ILE A 35 9.96 -5.15 19.02
N SER A 36 8.91 -5.89 18.66
CA SER A 36 8.76 -6.43 17.31
C SER A 36 8.23 -5.38 16.38
N GLN A 37 8.87 -5.22 15.22
CA GLN A 37 8.44 -4.28 14.19
C GLN A 37 8.34 -5.01 12.85
N PRO A 38 7.34 -4.67 12.03
CA PRO A 38 7.28 -5.20 10.69
C PRO A 38 8.47 -4.68 9.87
N ASN A 39 9.01 -5.52 9.01
CA ASN A 39 10.21 -5.19 8.25
C ASN A 39 9.91 -4.83 6.80
N PHE A 40 8.90 -5.47 6.23
CA PHE A 40 8.57 -5.36 4.82
C PHE A 40 7.06 -5.26 4.64
N LEU A 41 6.62 -4.32 3.81
CA LEU A 41 5.21 -4.16 3.47
C LEU A 41 5.06 -4.25 1.96
N ASP A 42 4.23 -5.17 1.50
CA ASP A 42 3.87 -5.32 0.10
C ASP A 42 2.41 -4.91 -0.06
N ILE A 43 2.15 -3.91 -0.90
CA ILE A 43 0.81 -3.37 -1.12
C ILE A 43 0.41 -3.56 -2.57
N ASP A 44 -0.68 -4.29 -2.78
CA ASP A 44 -1.27 -4.51 -4.10
C ASP A 44 -2.79 -4.46 -3.95
N VAL A 45 -3.34 -3.25 -3.94
CA VAL A 45 -4.77 -3.02 -3.67
C VAL A 45 -5.46 -2.25 -4.81
N GLU A 46 -4.94 -2.40 -6.02
CA GLU A 46 -5.59 -1.93 -7.25
C GLU A 46 -6.00 -0.45 -7.20
N GLY A 47 -5.07 0.42 -6.84
CA GLY A 47 -5.29 1.86 -6.87
C GLY A 47 -5.59 2.51 -5.53
N HIS A 48 -5.68 1.72 -4.45
CA HIS A 48 -5.96 2.23 -3.11
C HIS A 48 -4.74 2.23 -2.21
N GLU A 49 -3.53 2.23 -2.78
CA GLU A 49 -2.29 2.13 -2.03
C GLU A 49 -2.09 3.29 -1.06
N LEU A 50 -2.43 4.51 -1.49
CA LEU A 50 -2.27 5.68 -0.64
C LEU A 50 -3.18 5.60 0.59
N GLU A 51 -4.41 5.13 0.41
CA GLU A 51 -5.37 4.98 1.50
C GLU A 51 -4.89 3.95 2.52
N VAL A 52 -4.27 2.86 2.06
CA VAL A 52 -3.68 1.87 2.96
C VAL A 52 -2.55 2.50 3.77
N LEU A 53 -1.67 3.26 3.12
CA LEU A 53 -0.56 3.93 3.79
C LEU A 53 -1.04 4.96 4.81
N LYS A 54 -2.07 5.73 4.47
CA LYS A 54 -2.65 6.72 5.39
C LYS A 54 -3.32 6.08 6.59
N GLY A 55 -3.72 4.81 6.48
CA GLY A 55 -4.34 4.08 7.57
C GLY A 55 -3.36 3.51 8.58
N ASN A 56 -2.07 3.77 8.44
CA ASN A 56 -1.06 3.33 9.37
C ASN A 56 -0.67 4.43 10.37
N ASP A 57 -0.25 4.03 11.55
CA ASP A 57 0.35 4.94 12.52
C ASP A 57 1.87 4.88 12.33
N TRP A 58 2.41 5.82 11.59
CA TRP A 58 3.82 5.86 11.23
C TRP A 58 4.75 6.23 12.39
N SER A 59 4.19 6.72 13.47
CA SER A 59 4.97 6.94 14.69
C SER A 59 5.18 5.64 15.46
N LYS A 60 4.34 4.64 15.21
CA LYS A 60 4.37 3.36 15.92
C LYS A 60 4.94 2.24 15.07
N PHE A 61 4.54 2.16 13.80
CA PHE A 61 4.94 1.08 12.90
C PHE A 61 5.66 1.64 11.69
N ARG A 62 6.91 1.25 11.51
CA ARG A 62 7.70 1.60 10.33
C ARG A 62 8.26 0.34 9.71
N PHE A 63 8.37 0.37 8.40
CA PHE A 63 8.90 -0.74 7.61
C PHE A 63 10.25 -0.33 7.06
N SER A 64 11.19 -1.26 6.97
CA SER A 64 12.46 -0.99 6.30
C SER A 64 12.26 -0.82 4.80
N TYR A 65 11.37 -1.61 4.24
CA TYR A 65 11.06 -1.59 2.81
C TYR A 65 9.57 -1.63 2.57
N ILE A 66 9.12 -0.89 1.55
CA ILE A 66 7.73 -0.92 1.09
C ILE A 66 7.74 -1.18 -0.41
N LEU A 67 7.06 -2.25 -0.82
CA LEU A 67 6.84 -2.57 -2.22
C LEU A 67 5.42 -2.15 -2.59
N ILE A 68 5.30 -1.28 -3.59
CA ILE A 68 4.01 -0.82 -4.11
C ILE A 68 3.83 -1.41 -5.49
N GLU A 69 2.75 -2.15 -5.67
CA GLU A 69 2.42 -2.73 -6.97
C GLU A 69 1.33 -1.89 -7.61
N GLN A 70 1.67 -1.20 -8.69
CA GLN A 70 0.78 -0.30 -9.42
C GLN A 70 0.84 -0.59 -10.89
N LYS A 71 -0.24 -0.30 -11.59
CA LYS A 71 -0.27 -0.37 -13.05
C LYS A 71 0.59 0.77 -13.61
N LEU A 72 1.15 0.55 -14.80
CA LEU A 72 2.02 1.51 -15.45
C LEU A 72 1.39 2.89 -15.59
N GLN A 73 0.09 2.95 -15.96
CA GLN A 73 -0.61 4.22 -16.09
C GLN A 73 -0.63 5.01 -14.79
N SER A 74 -0.66 4.32 -13.66
CA SER A 74 -0.68 4.97 -12.35
C SER A 74 0.64 5.66 -12.02
N LEU A 75 1.75 5.18 -12.57
CA LEU A 75 3.07 5.76 -12.29
C LEU A 75 3.22 7.17 -12.86
N ALA A 76 2.46 7.52 -13.90
CA ALA A 76 2.49 8.84 -14.51
C ALA A 76 1.36 9.73 -14.02
N SER A 77 0.53 9.28 -13.10
CA SER A 77 -0.64 10.01 -12.64
C SER A 77 -0.33 10.87 -11.42
N SER A 78 -1.24 11.81 -11.12
CA SER A 78 -1.14 12.62 -9.90
C SER A 78 -1.27 11.77 -8.63
N ALA A 79 -2.01 10.65 -8.70
CA ALA A 79 -2.14 9.74 -7.57
C ALA A 79 -0.80 9.09 -7.23
N SER A 80 -0.01 8.73 -8.25
CA SER A 80 1.34 8.19 -8.05
C SER A 80 2.27 9.22 -7.43
N SER A 81 2.17 10.49 -7.88
CA SER A 81 2.96 11.59 -7.31
C SER A 81 2.60 11.83 -5.85
N SER A 82 1.30 11.77 -5.52
CA SER A 82 0.84 11.94 -4.14
C SER A 82 1.35 10.84 -3.23
N LEU A 83 1.38 9.60 -3.72
CA LEU A 83 1.91 8.48 -2.97
C LEU A 83 3.40 8.63 -2.72
N THR A 84 4.16 9.00 -3.74
CA THR A 84 5.60 9.21 -3.62
C THR A 84 5.90 10.32 -2.63
N ASN A 85 5.18 11.44 -2.73
CA ASN A 85 5.35 12.57 -1.81
C ASN A 85 5.04 12.16 -0.36
N PHE A 86 3.98 11.40 -0.17
CA PHE A 86 3.60 10.92 1.15
C PHE A 86 4.73 10.08 1.77
N LEU A 87 5.29 9.15 0.99
CA LEU A 87 6.38 8.30 1.47
C LEU A 87 7.67 9.10 1.71
N GLU A 88 7.97 10.05 0.85
CA GLU A 88 9.16 10.87 1.01
C GLU A 88 9.12 11.71 2.28
N GLU A 89 7.97 12.23 2.65
CA GLU A 89 7.80 12.97 3.90
C GLU A 89 8.06 12.10 5.12
N LEU A 90 7.87 10.79 5.00
CA LEU A 90 8.11 9.83 6.06
C LEU A 90 9.55 9.29 6.07
N GLY A 91 10.38 9.73 5.14
CA GLY A 91 11.77 9.31 5.06
C GLY A 91 12.03 8.11 4.15
N TYR A 92 11.07 7.78 3.29
CA TYR A 92 11.23 6.70 2.31
C TYR A 92 11.68 7.27 0.99
N LYS A 93 12.58 6.56 0.30
CA LYS A 93 13.04 6.93 -1.03
C LYS A 93 12.90 5.76 -1.97
N PRO A 94 12.55 6.01 -3.24
CA PRO A 94 12.51 4.94 -4.22
C PRO A 94 13.90 4.35 -4.42
N LEU A 95 13.97 3.03 -4.31
CA LEU A 95 15.21 2.29 -4.49
C LEU A 95 15.33 1.72 -5.89
N ALA A 96 14.21 1.19 -6.39
CA ALA A 96 14.13 0.60 -7.72
C ALA A 96 12.69 0.53 -8.15
N HIS A 97 12.45 0.45 -9.46
CA HIS A 97 11.09 0.24 -9.95
C HIS A 97 11.11 -0.56 -11.26
N SER A 98 10.00 -1.22 -11.53
CA SER A 98 9.71 -1.87 -12.79
C SER A 98 8.45 -1.23 -13.37
N ARG A 99 7.89 -1.85 -14.43
CA ARG A 99 6.67 -1.35 -15.06
C ARG A 99 5.47 -1.34 -14.10
N LEU A 100 5.43 -2.29 -13.18
CA LEU A 100 4.25 -2.54 -12.36
C LEU A 100 4.49 -2.35 -10.88
N SER A 101 5.71 -2.08 -10.46
CA SER A 101 6.00 -1.98 -9.04
C SER A 101 7.18 -1.06 -8.76
N ALA A 102 7.20 -0.52 -7.55
CA ALA A 102 8.31 0.29 -7.05
C ALA A 102 8.60 -0.15 -5.62
N ILE A 103 9.89 -0.21 -5.29
CA ILE A 103 10.32 -0.52 -3.93
C ILE A 103 10.92 0.73 -3.31
N PHE A 104 10.50 1.02 -2.09
CA PHE A 104 10.94 2.17 -1.32
C PHE A 104 11.69 1.68 -0.09
N LYS A 105 12.74 2.39 0.26
CA LYS A 105 13.54 2.10 1.45
C LYS A 105 13.49 3.27 2.41
N HIS A 106 13.41 2.97 3.71
CA HIS A 106 13.45 3.99 4.75
C HIS A 106 14.88 4.43 5.00
N PHE A 107 15.11 5.73 4.99
CA PHE A 107 16.38 6.36 5.33
C PHE A 107 16.14 7.28 6.52
N PRO A 108 16.55 6.85 7.71
CA PRO A 108 16.34 7.64 8.93
C PRO A 108 17.14 8.93 8.93
#